data_1fae82daed996c318be74411cfcc0c05
#
_entry.id   1fae82daed996c318be74411cfcc0c05
#
_cell.length_a   1.000
_cell.length_b   1.000
_cell.length_c   1.000
_cell.angle_alpha   90.00
_cell.angle_beta   90.00
_cell.angle_gamma   90.00
#
_symmetry.space_group_name_H-M   'P 1'
#
loop_
_entity.id
_entity.type
_entity.pdbx_description
1 polymer ?
#
loop_
_entity_poly.entity_id
_entity_poly.type
_entity_poly.pdbx_seq_one_letter_code
_entity_poly.pdbx_strand_id
1 'polypeptide(L)'
;MGMMIVRPKVRDYGQWRPIFDQHTEMQRAAGLVNPHVYHSADSNKSEIVVVFDTEDTKKAKEFAASADLKEAMMQAGVMDTPTVYFLESID
;
A
#
# COMPACT_ATOMS: atom_id res chain seq x y z
N MET A 1 -17.88 4.61 0.68
CA MET A 1 -16.73 3.82 0.24
C MET A 1 -15.59 4.77 -0.12
N GLY A 2 -14.42 4.48 0.35
CA GLY A 2 -13.28 5.35 0.14
C GLY A 2 -12.18 4.68 -0.66
N MET A 3 -11.04 5.36 -0.71
CA MET A 3 -9.87 4.89 -1.43
C MET A 3 -8.63 5.16 -0.59
N MET A 4 -7.69 4.25 -0.61
CA MET A 4 -6.38 4.46 0.00
C MET A 4 -5.32 4.37 -1.09
N ILE A 5 -4.45 5.37 -1.15
CA ILE A 5 -3.32 5.37 -2.08
C ILE A 5 -2.04 5.36 -1.27
N VAL A 6 -1.16 4.41 -1.56
CA VAL A 6 0.14 4.28 -0.91
C VAL A 6 1.22 4.43 -1.96
N ARG A 7 2.21 5.27 -1.69
CA ARG A 7 3.33 5.50 -2.60
C ARG A 7 4.64 5.10 -1.92
N PRO A 8 4.93 3.80 -1.87
CA PRO A 8 6.21 3.36 -1.33
C PRO A 8 7.34 3.58 -2.33
N LYS A 9 8.51 3.91 -1.83
CA LYS A 9 9.73 3.93 -2.63
C LYS A 9 10.49 2.67 -2.28
N VAL A 10 10.66 1.78 -3.25
CA VAL A 10 11.21 0.44 -2.99
C VAL A 10 12.61 0.31 -3.58
N ARG A 11 13.42 -0.50 -2.92
CA ARG A 11 14.78 -0.77 -3.37
C ARG A 11 14.78 -1.62 -4.64
N ASP A 12 13.89 -2.61 -4.69
CA ASP A 12 13.78 -3.54 -5.80
C ASP A 12 12.35 -4.08 -5.87
N TYR A 13 11.70 -3.86 -7.01
CA TYR A 13 10.33 -4.34 -7.23
C TYR A 13 10.24 -5.86 -7.06
N GLY A 14 11.24 -6.60 -7.53
CA GLY A 14 11.25 -8.05 -7.42
C GLY A 14 11.29 -8.56 -5.99
N GLN A 15 11.85 -7.77 -5.06
CA GLN A 15 11.82 -8.06 -3.64
C GLN A 15 10.48 -7.65 -3.01
N TRP A 16 9.94 -6.52 -3.43
CA TRP A 16 8.74 -5.94 -2.85
C TRP A 16 7.48 -6.75 -3.20
N ARG A 17 7.35 -7.15 -4.45
CA ARG A 17 6.10 -7.76 -4.94
C ARG A 17 5.72 -9.04 -4.23
N PRO A 18 6.62 -10.01 -3.99
CA PRO A 18 6.26 -11.24 -3.28
C PRO A 18 5.79 -10.96 -1.85
N ILE A 19 6.42 -10.01 -1.17
CA ILE A 19 6.03 -9.65 0.20
C ILE A 19 4.64 -9.00 0.19
N PHE A 20 4.38 -8.12 -0.78
CA PHE A 20 3.07 -7.51 -0.94
C PHE A 20 1.98 -8.59 -1.14
N ASP A 21 2.24 -9.55 -2.00
CA ASP A 21 1.29 -10.63 -2.29
C ASP A 21 1.03 -11.51 -1.08
N GLN A 22 2.02 -11.73 -0.22
CA GLN A 22 1.88 -12.51 1.00
C GLN A 22 0.98 -11.84 2.04
N HIS A 23 0.77 -10.53 1.95
CA HIS A 23 -0.03 -9.78 2.91
C HIS A 23 -1.45 -9.50 2.43
N THR A 24 -1.92 -10.19 1.41
CA THR A 24 -3.25 -9.98 0.83
C THR A 24 -4.36 -10.19 1.87
N GLU A 25 -4.25 -11.22 2.71
CA GLU A 25 -5.27 -11.49 3.72
C GLU A 25 -5.29 -10.41 4.80
N MET A 26 -4.12 -9.93 5.22
CA MET A 26 -4.01 -8.84 6.18
C MET A 26 -4.66 -7.57 5.63
N GLN A 27 -4.41 -7.26 4.36
CA GLN A 27 -5.01 -6.13 3.68
C GLN A 27 -6.52 -6.24 3.64
N ARG A 28 -7.02 -7.41 3.28
CA ARG A 28 -8.46 -7.66 3.18
C ARG A 28 -9.13 -7.55 4.55
N ALA A 29 -8.48 -8.05 5.60
CA ALA A 29 -8.99 -7.94 6.97
C ALA A 29 -9.07 -6.48 7.43
N ALA A 30 -8.26 -5.60 6.87
CA ALA A 30 -8.29 -4.17 7.14
C ALA A 30 -9.30 -3.41 6.27
N GLY A 31 -10.07 -4.13 5.44
CA GLY A 31 -11.04 -3.50 4.56
C GLY A 31 -10.45 -2.94 3.28
N LEU A 32 -9.22 -3.32 2.95
CA LEU A 32 -8.54 -2.90 1.73
C LEU A 32 -8.80 -3.94 0.64
N VAL A 33 -9.55 -3.56 -0.38
CA VAL A 33 -9.98 -4.47 -1.44
C VAL A 33 -9.60 -3.91 -2.81
N ASN A 34 -9.66 -4.77 -3.82
CA ASN A 34 -9.38 -4.41 -5.21
C ASN A 34 -8.04 -3.68 -5.39
N PRO A 35 -6.92 -4.28 -4.96
CA PRO A 35 -5.63 -3.62 -5.09
C PRO A 35 -5.21 -3.46 -6.56
N HIS A 36 -4.70 -2.28 -6.89
CA HIS A 36 -4.10 -2.00 -8.18
C HIS A 36 -2.70 -1.48 -7.94
N VAL A 37 -1.73 -2.07 -8.61
CA VAL A 37 -0.32 -1.72 -8.43
C VAL A 37 0.20 -1.08 -9.72
N TYR A 38 0.79 0.10 -9.57
CA TYR A 38 1.38 0.84 -10.67
C TYR A 38 2.83 1.17 -10.34
N HIS A 39 3.65 1.34 -11.35
CA HIS A 39 4.96 1.97 -11.19
C HIS A 39 5.01 3.22 -12.05
N SER A 40 5.97 4.09 -11.77
CA SER A 40 6.16 5.30 -12.56
C SER A 40 6.37 4.92 -14.04
N ALA A 41 5.73 5.66 -14.94
CA ALA A 41 5.91 5.49 -16.38
C ALA A 41 7.29 5.98 -16.85
N ASP A 42 7.98 6.71 -16.00
CA ASP A 42 9.34 7.16 -16.27
C ASP A 42 10.34 6.03 -16.03
N SER A 43 11.62 6.32 -16.19
CA SER A 43 12.66 5.31 -16.03
C SER A 43 12.84 4.81 -14.60
N ASN A 44 12.30 5.52 -13.61
CA ASN A 44 12.45 5.17 -12.20
C ASN A 44 11.36 4.21 -11.73
N LYS A 45 11.62 2.92 -11.90
CA LYS A 45 10.69 1.85 -11.49
C LYS A 45 10.69 1.57 -10.00
N SER A 46 11.48 2.31 -9.21
CA SER A 46 11.46 2.18 -7.75
C SER A 46 10.28 2.93 -7.13
N GLU A 47 9.61 3.80 -7.89
CA GLU A 47 8.41 4.48 -7.43
C GLU A 47 7.19 3.65 -7.76
N ILE A 48 6.57 3.11 -6.70
CA ILE A 48 5.37 2.28 -6.82
C ILE A 48 4.19 3.08 -6.30
N VAL A 49 3.03 2.87 -6.90
CA VAL A 49 1.77 3.41 -6.39
C VAL A 49 0.79 2.25 -6.28
N VAL A 50 0.26 2.08 -5.07
CA VAL A 50 -0.75 1.05 -4.81
C VAL A 50 -2.06 1.74 -4.48
N VAL A 51 -3.13 1.34 -5.14
CA VAL A 51 -4.46 1.90 -4.94
C VAL A 51 -5.39 0.79 -4.45
N PHE A 52 -6.05 1.05 -3.34
CA PHE A 52 -7.06 0.14 -2.78
C PHE A 52 -8.39 0.86 -2.69
N ASP A 53 -9.48 0.12 -2.86
CA ASP A 53 -10.78 0.57 -2.36
C ASP A 53 -10.85 0.24 -0.87
N THR A 54 -11.43 1.14 -0.06
CA THR A 54 -11.57 0.91 1.38
C THR A 54 -13.04 0.74 1.72
N GLU A 55 -13.34 -0.34 2.46
CA GLU A 55 -14.68 -0.58 2.97
C GLU A 55 -14.92 0.22 4.26
N ASP A 56 -13.86 0.47 5.03
CA ASP A 56 -13.91 1.20 6.28
C ASP A 56 -12.64 2.02 6.43
N THR A 57 -12.77 3.33 6.27
CA THR A 57 -11.63 4.25 6.33
C THR A 57 -10.92 4.21 7.69
N LYS A 58 -11.69 4.04 8.77
CA LYS A 58 -11.12 3.98 10.12
C LYS A 58 -10.20 2.76 10.26
N LYS A 59 -10.65 1.60 9.81
CA LYS A 59 -9.82 0.39 9.82
C LYS A 59 -8.58 0.56 8.95
N ALA A 60 -8.72 1.18 7.79
CA ALA A 60 -7.60 1.42 6.90
C ALA A 60 -6.54 2.31 7.54
N LYS A 61 -6.96 3.35 8.25
CA LYS A 61 -6.05 4.24 8.97
C LYS A 61 -5.33 3.51 10.10
N GLU A 62 -6.03 2.67 10.85
CA GLU A 62 -5.44 1.88 11.92
C GLU A 62 -4.40 0.91 11.35
N PHE A 63 -4.73 0.27 10.24
CA PHE A 63 -3.80 -0.64 9.57
C PHE A 63 -2.55 0.09 9.09
N ALA A 64 -2.70 1.27 8.49
CA ALA A 64 -1.57 2.04 7.99
C ALA A 64 -0.61 2.48 9.10
N ALA A 65 -1.11 2.60 10.33
CA ALA A 65 -0.31 2.96 11.50
C ALA A 65 0.20 1.74 12.27
N SER A 66 -0.13 0.53 11.83
CA SER A 66 0.19 -0.69 12.59
C SER A 66 1.67 -1.04 12.51
N ALA A 67 2.18 -1.64 13.58
CA ALA A 67 3.55 -2.14 13.63
C ALA A 67 3.75 -3.29 12.64
N ASP A 68 2.73 -4.11 12.43
CA ASP A 68 2.80 -5.23 11.51
C ASP A 68 3.04 -4.77 10.07
N LEU A 69 2.35 -3.72 9.64
CA LEU A 69 2.56 -3.17 8.32
C LEU A 69 3.94 -2.54 8.19
N LYS A 70 4.39 -1.83 9.22
CA LYS A 70 5.72 -1.21 9.23
C LYS A 70 6.80 -2.27 9.08
N GLU A 71 6.69 -3.37 9.80
CA GLU A 71 7.64 -4.48 9.69
C GLU A 71 7.62 -5.11 8.30
N ALA A 72 6.43 -5.33 7.75
CA ALA A 72 6.28 -5.88 6.41
C ALA A 72 6.94 -4.98 5.36
N MET A 73 6.77 -3.67 5.49
CA MET A 73 7.40 -2.72 4.56
C MET A 73 8.92 -2.76 4.67
N MET A 74 9.47 -2.90 5.87
CA MET A 74 10.92 -3.04 6.06
C MET A 74 11.44 -4.30 5.37
N GLN A 75 10.76 -5.42 5.53
CA GLN A 75 11.12 -6.68 4.88
C GLN A 75 11.02 -6.59 3.35
N ALA A 76 10.09 -5.80 2.85
CA ALA A 76 9.88 -5.63 1.41
C ALA A 76 10.85 -4.65 0.76
N GLY A 77 11.74 -4.02 1.53
CA GLY A 77 12.75 -3.10 1.00
C GLY A 77 12.24 -1.70 0.74
N VAL A 78 11.19 -1.28 1.45
CA VAL A 78 10.71 0.10 1.38
C VAL A 78 11.74 1.01 2.07
N MET A 79 12.24 2.00 1.32
CA MET A 79 13.39 2.80 1.76
C MET A 79 13.04 3.93 2.72
N ASP A 80 11.86 4.53 2.53
CA ASP A 80 11.42 5.66 3.32
C ASP A 80 9.99 5.41 3.80
N THR A 81 9.52 6.28 4.72
CA THR A 81 8.12 6.27 5.11
C THR A 81 7.26 6.58 3.87
N PRO A 82 6.39 5.68 3.46
CA PRO A 82 5.59 5.91 2.26
C PRO A 82 4.58 7.03 2.48
N THR A 83 4.26 7.73 1.41
CA THR A 83 3.16 8.69 1.42
C THR A 83 1.85 7.92 1.32
N VAL A 84 0.90 8.21 2.19
CA VAL A 84 -0.39 7.55 2.22
C VAL A 84 -1.50 8.59 2.15
N TYR A 85 -2.46 8.36 1.26
CA TYR A 85 -3.64 9.21 1.13
C TYR A 85 -4.88 8.38 1.44
N PHE A 86 -5.78 8.93 2.25
CA PHE A 86 -7.10 8.37 2.49
C PHE A 86 -8.13 9.30 1.87
N LEU A 87 -8.86 8.79 0.89
CA LEU A 87 -9.76 9.59 0.07
C LEU A 87 -11.18 9.07 0.19
N GLU A 88 -12.14 9.98 0.09
CA GLU A 88 -13.55 9.64 0.02
C GLU A 88 -14.15 10.30 -1.22
N SER A 89 -15.05 9.60 -1.89
CA SER A 89 -15.74 10.16 -3.05
C SER A 89 -16.68 11.28 -2.63
N ILE A 90 -16.66 12.38 -3.37
CA ILE A 90 -17.60 13.49 -3.17
C ILE A 90 -18.67 13.54 -4.25
N ASP A 91 -18.56 12.67 -5.25
CA ASP A 91 -19.52 12.59 -6.35
C ASP A 91 -20.19 11.22 -6.43
#